data_9dba590663f933682e1ada005608597e
#
_entry.id   9dba590663f933682e1ada005608597e
#
_cell.length_a   1.000
_cell.length_b   1.000
_cell.length_c   1.000
_cell.angle_alpha   90.00
_cell.angle_beta   90.00
_cell.angle_gamma   90.00
#
_symmetry.space_group_name_H-M   'P 1'
#
loop_
_entity.id
_entity.type
_entity.pdbx_description
1 polymer ?
#
loop_
_entity_poly.entity_id
_entity_poly.type
_entity_poly.pdbx_seq_one_letter_code
_entity_poly.pdbx_strand_id
1 'polypeptide(L)'
;GLIKPTSGDIKYQGVSIYSQGYKLKDLRSKVGLVFQYPEYQLFEADIFTDVCFGPKNLGLPQEEVEKRVNHALKQIHIEHLRDKQIYKMSGGEKKMASIATILAMTPDIILMDEPSIALDPRNRRSLIHILNDFEHLKIIASHDLDMILETCSRVILMSGGCIVCDGDAKEILTNQELLEENGLELPFCLQKPVW
;
A
#
# COMPACT_ATOMS: atom_id res chain seq x y z
N GLY A 1 -0.32 14.75 1.65
CA GLY A 1 -0.47 16.04 2.27
C GLY A 1 0.30 16.24 3.57
N LEU A 2 1.31 15.39 3.89
CA LEU A 2 2.17 15.59 5.07
C LEU A 2 3.28 16.60 4.78
N ILE A 3 3.86 16.53 3.59
CA ILE A 3 4.95 17.42 3.15
C ILE A 3 4.46 18.21 1.94
N LYS A 4 4.73 19.52 1.94
CA LYS A 4 4.42 20.38 0.81
C LYS A 4 5.54 20.23 -0.24
N PRO A 5 5.21 20.14 -1.55
CA PRO A 5 6.22 20.12 -2.59
C PRO A 5 6.97 21.46 -2.66
N THR A 6 8.25 21.42 -3.04
CA THR A 6 9.07 22.62 -3.23
C THR A 6 8.54 23.47 -4.37
N SER A 7 8.02 22.84 -5.42
CA SER A 7 7.37 23.48 -6.56
C SER A 7 6.28 22.55 -7.12
N GLY A 8 5.42 23.10 -7.98
CA GLY A 8 4.29 22.36 -8.54
C GLY A 8 3.10 22.28 -7.59
N ASP A 9 2.16 21.38 -7.88
CA ASP A 9 0.91 21.24 -7.14
C ASP A 9 0.47 19.75 -7.10
N ILE A 10 -0.21 19.39 -6.01
CA ILE A 10 -0.86 18.08 -5.88
C ILE A 10 -2.36 18.32 -5.90
N LYS A 11 -3.06 17.64 -6.81
CA LYS A 11 -4.51 17.75 -6.97
C LYS A 11 -5.19 16.44 -6.66
N TYR A 12 -6.26 16.50 -5.91
CA TYR A 12 -7.20 15.41 -5.71
C TYR A 12 -8.53 15.78 -6.36
N GLN A 13 -9.00 14.97 -7.30
CA GLN A 13 -10.21 15.24 -8.11
C GLN A 13 -10.19 16.65 -8.75
N GLY A 14 -9.03 17.07 -9.27
CA GLY A 14 -8.86 18.37 -9.94
C GLY A 14 -8.67 19.56 -9.01
N VAL A 15 -8.83 19.42 -7.69
CA VAL A 15 -8.69 20.47 -6.70
C VAL A 15 -7.33 20.38 -6.01
N SER A 16 -6.60 21.50 -5.94
CA SER A 16 -5.34 21.56 -5.19
C SER A 16 -5.56 21.29 -3.71
N ILE A 17 -4.80 20.34 -3.15
CA ILE A 17 -4.86 20.03 -1.72
C ILE A 17 -4.26 21.15 -0.85
N TYR A 18 -3.63 22.16 -1.46
CA TYR A 18 -3.06 23.33 -0.81
C TYR A 18 -3.89 24.59 -1.01
N SER A 19 -5.05 24.48 -1.69
CA SER A 19 -5.96 25.63 -1.87
C SER A 19 -6.54 26.09 -0.55
N GLN A 20 -6.85 27.40 -0.48
CA GLN A 20 -7.47 27.98 0.71
C GLN A 20 -8.81 27.28 1.03
N GLY A 21 -8.97 26.86 2.28
CA GLY A 21 -10.18 26.16 2.72
C GLY A 21 -10.20 24.65 2.46
N TYR A 22 -9.19 24.08 1.80
CA TYR A 22 -9.13 22.63 1.60
C TYR A 22 -8.91 21.89 2.93
N LYS A 23 -9.78 20.93 3.21
CA LYS A 23 -9.73 20.16 4.47
C LYS A 23 -8.90 18.89 4.29
N LEU A 24 -7.64 18.90 4.72
CA LEU A 24 -6.77 17.71 4.68
C LEU A 24 -7.35 16.51 5.43
N LYS A 25 -8.24 16.71 6.41
CA LYS A 25 -8.95 15.62 7.09
C LYS A 25 -9.79 14.81 6.10
N ASP A 26 -10.48 15.49 5.18
CA ASP A 26 -11.32 14.83 4.17
C ASP A 26 -10.45 14.05 3.17
N LEU A 27 -9.29 14.59 2.76
CA LEU A 27 -8.32 13.85 1.95
C LEU A 27 -7.82 12.58 2.67
N ARG A 28 -7.46 12.70 3.95
CA ARG A 28 -6.93 11.58 4.75
C ARG A 28 -7.97 10.48 5.02
N SER A 29 -9.25 10.78 4.90
CA SER A 29 -10.30 9.75 4.94
C SER A 29 -10.42 8.98 3.64
N LYS A 30 -9.88 9.51 2.53
CA LYS A 30 -9.96 8.97 1.18
C LYS A 30 -8.66 8.34 0.67
N VAL A 31 -7.54 8.75 1.24
CA VAL A 31 -6.21 8.31 0.85
C VAL A 31 -5.54 7.63 2.03
N GLY A 32 -5.43 6.32 1.96
CA GLY A 32 -4.70 5.51 2.94
C GLY A 32 -3.21 5.41 2.59
N LEU A 33 -2.35 5.41 3.59
CA LEU A 33 -0.91 5.21 3.44
C LEU A 33 -0.46 4.03 4.28
N VAL A 34 0.12 3.02 3.64
CA VAL A 34 0.78 1.88 4.30
C VAL A 34 2.28 2.14 4.32
N PHE A 35 2.84 2.29 5.51
CA PHE A 35 4.28 2.52 5.69
C PHE A 35 5.11 1.28 5.38
N GLN A 36 6.36 1.50 4.97
CA GLN A 36 7.34 0.44 4.74
C GLN A 36 7.50 -0.46 5.96
N TYR A 37 7.68 0.14 7.15
CA TYR A 37 7.83 -0.58 8.42
C TYR A 37 6.53 -0.49 9.23
N PRO A 38 5.88 -1.61 9.54
CA PRO A 38 4.62 -1.63 10.28
C PRO A 38 4.74 -1.07 11.71
N GLU A 39 5.95 -1.06 12.29
CA GLU A 39 6.24 -0.49 13.60
C GLU A 39 5.98 1.02 13.68
N TYR A 40 5.99 1.73 12.55
CA TYR A 40 5.65 3.15 12.50
C TYR A 40 4.15 3.40 12.37
N GLN A 41 3.36 2.35 12.12
CA GLN A 41 1.93 2.43 11.89
C GLN A 41 1.12 1.81 13.03
N LEU A 42 1.58 0.68 13.57
CA LEU A 42 0.90 -0.05 14.65
C LEU A 42 1.38 0.46 16.01
N PHE A 43 0.45 0.91 16.87
CA PHE A 43 0.78 1.54 18.15
C PHE A 43 -0.13 1.12 19.31
N GLU A 44 -1.21 0.40 19.05
CA GLU A 44 -2.13 -0.11 20.06
C GLU A 44 -1.63 -1.44 20.66
N ALA A 45 -2.32 -1.94 21.68
CA ALA A 45 -1.91 -3.17 22.35
C ALA A 45 -2.18 -4.44 21.53
N ASP A 46 -3.26 -4.47 20.78
CA ASP A 46 -3.74 -5.59 19.98
C ASP A 46 -4.25 -5.12 18.60
N ILE A 47 -4.39 -6.09 17.69
CA ILE A 47 -4.80 -5.81 16.30
C ILE A 47 -6.18 -5.20 16.23
N PHE A 48 -7.15 -5.72 16.98
CA PHE A 48 -8.52 -5.22 16.88
C PHE A 48 -8.60 -3.75 17.24
N THR A 49 -7.95 -3.36 18.34
CA THR A 49 -7.93 -1.98 18.80
C THR A 49 -7.24 -1.07 17.81
N ASP A 50 -6.12 -1.52 17.19
CA ASP A 50 -5.37 -0.74 16.20
C ASP A 50 -6.18 -0.55 14.91
N VAL A 51 -6.80 -1.60 14.40
CA VAL A 51 -7.65 -1.52 13.19
C VAL A 51 -8.91 -0.66 13.44
N CYS A 52 -9.43 -0.62 14.66
CA CYS A 52 -10.54 0.26 15.05
C CYS A 52 -10.18 1.76 15.02
N PHE A 53 -8.91 2.10 15.19
CA PHE A 53 -8.47 3.49 15.38
C PHE A 53 -8.90 4.41 14.23
N GLY A 54 -8.63 4.01 12.99
CA GLY A 54 -9.00 4.79 11.80
C GLY A 54 -10.52 5.04 11.71
N PRO A 55 -11.37 4.00 11.69
CA PRO A 55 -12.81 4.13 11.65
C PRO A 55 -13.41 4.95 12.81
N LYS A 56 -12.87 4.80 14.04
CA LYS A 56 -13.29 5.64 15.19
C LYS A 56 -12.97 7.11 14.97
N ASN A 57 -11.81 7.45 14.43
CA ASN A 57 -11.41 8.83 14.12
C ASN A 57 -12.24 9.46 13.00
N LEU A 58 -12.87 8.65 12.15
CA LEU A 58 -13.86 9.12 11.18
C LEU A 58 -15.20 9.45 11.83
N GLY A 59 -15.39 9.13 13.11
CA GLY A 59 -16.64 9.38 13.86
C GLY A 59 -17.74 8.36 13.57
N LEU A 60 -17.39 7.16 13.11
CA LEU A 60 -18.37 6.12 12.80
C LEU A 60 -18.98 5.52 14.07
N PRO A 61 -20.27 5.11 14.03
CA PRO A 61 -20.88 4.35 15.12
C PRO A 61 -20.14 3.05 15.40
N GLN A 62 -20.18 2.58 16.66
CA GLN A 62 -19.44 1.39 17.11
C GLN A 62 -19.77 0.14 16.26
N GLU A 63 -21.03 -0.06 15.91
CA GLU A 63 -21.46 -1.18 15.06
C GLU A 63 -20.81 -1.16 13.68
N GLU A 64 -20.74 0.02 13.05
CA GLU A 64 -20.08 0.20 11.74
C GLU A 64 -18.56 0.03 11.85
N VAL A 65 -17.94 0.48 12.95
CA VAL A 65 -16.52 0.25 13.23
C VAL A 65 -16.24 -1.25 13.27
N GLU A 66 -16.97 -2.00 14.07
CA GLU A 66 -16.78 -3.45 14.19
C GLU A 66 -17.00 -4.21 12.87
N LYS A 67 -18.01 -3.81 12.12
CA LYS A 67 -18.29 -4.36 10.79
C LYS A 67 -17.10 -4.15 9.84
N ARG A 68 -16.56 -2.93 9.77
CA ARG A 68 -15.42 -2.61 8.90
C ARG A 68 -14.14 -3.32 9.33
N VAL A 69 -13.88 -3.37 10.63
CA VAL A 69 -12.72 -4.10 11.18
C VAL A 69 -12.79 -5.58 10.83
N ASN A 70 -13.92 -6.24 11.10
CA ASN A 70 -14.08 -7.65 10.77
C ASN A 70 -13.98 -7.91 9.26
N HIS A 71 -14.50 -7.01 8.43
CA HIS A 71 -14.38 -7.09 6.99
C HIS A 71 -12.91 -6.97 6.55
N ALA A 72 -12.18 -5.97 7.04
CA ALA A 72 -10.77 -5.76 6.71
C ALA A 72 -9.90 -6.95 7.12
N LEU A 73 -10.08 -7.49 8.34
CA LEU A 73 -9.35 -8.66 8.80
C LEU A 73 -9.62 -9.89 7.93
N LYS A 74 -10.87 -10.07 7.48
CA LYS A 74 -11.28 -11.14 6.58
C LYS A 74 -10.67 -11.00 5.19
N GLN A 75 -10.65 -9.81 4.62
CA GLN A 75 -10.07 -9.55 3.30
C GLN A 75 -8.60 -9.97 3.22
N ILE A 76 -7.86 -9.86 4.32
CA ILE A 76 -6.44 -10.19 4.36
C ILE A 76 -6.15 -11.49 5.12
N HIS A 77 -7.19 -12.28 5.43
CA HIS A 77 -7.10 -13.61 6.05
C HIS A 77 -6.37 -13.66 7.40
N ILE A 78 -6.52 -12.62 8.23
CA ILE A 78 -5.94 -12.56 9.59
C ILE A 78 -6.99 -12.48 10.71
N GLU A 79 -8.23 -12.90 10.48
CA GLU A 79 -9.29 -12.93 11.52
C GLU A 79 -8.86 -13.67 12.79
N HIS A 80 -8.06 -14.72 12.60
CA HIS A 80 -7.52 -15.54 13.69
C HIS A 80 -6.51 -14.80 14.57
N LEU A 81 -6.02 -13.65 14.12
CA LEU A 81 -5.08 -12.80 14.86
C LEU A 81 -5.77 -11.60 15.54
N ARG A 82 -7.09 -11.49 15.44
CA ARG A 82 -7.87 -10.33 15.87
C ARG A 82 -7.50 -9.81 17.27
N ASP A 83 -7.40 -10.71 18.25
CA ASP A 83 -7.13 -10.38 19.64
C ASP A 83 -5.65 -10.60 20.01
N LYS A 84 -4.78 -10.81 19.00
CA LYS A 84 -3.34 -11.03 19.22
C LYS A 84 -2.65 -9.71 19.55
N GLN A 85 -1.80 -9.76 20.56
CA GLN A 85 -0.98 -8.62 20.99
C GLN A 85 0.11 -8.33 19.94
N ILE A 86 0.24 -7.06 19.52
CA ILE A 86 1.12 -6.64 18.42
C ILE A 86 2.58 -7.02 18.67
N TYR A 87 3.06 -6.95 19.90
CA TYR A 87 4.44 -7.31 20.24
C TYR A 87 4.76 -8.83 20.12
N LYS A 88 3.72 -9.67 20.06
CA LYS A 88 3.85 -11.14 19.84
C LYS A 88 3.77 -11.56 18.38
N MET A 89 3.61 -10.60 17.49
CA MET A 89 3.44 -10.86 16.06
C MET A 89 4.78 -10.97 15.34
N SER A 90 4.82 -11.82 14.31
CA SER A 90 5.92 -11.81 13.32
C SER A 90 5.88 -10.54 12.47
N GLY A 91 7.00 -10.22 11.78
CA GLY A 91 7.06 -9.08 10.87
C GLY A 91 6.00 -9.14 9.77
N GLY A 92 5.79 -10.33 9.18
CA GLY A 92 4.75 -10.53 8.16
C GLY A 92 3.34 -10.33 8.71
N GLU A 93 3.01 -10.85 9.89
CA GLU A 93 1.73 -10.63 10.55
C GLU A 93 1.49 -9.14 10.83
N LYS A 94 2.51 -8.41 11.33
CA LYS A 94 2.44 -6.96 11.54
C LYS A 94 2.20 -6.20 10.23
N LYS A 95 2.87 -6.59 9.14
CA LYS A 95 2.68 -5.99 7.83
C LYS A 95 1.24 -6.18 7.35
N MET A 96 0.71 -7.40 7.46
CA MET A 96 -0.70 -7.65 7.11
C MET A 96 -1.65 -6.84 8.01
N ALA A 97 -1.40 -6.78 9.32
CA ALA A 97 -2.21 -5.96 10.23
C ALA A 97 -2.16 -4.47 9.85
N SER A 98 -0.99 -3.93 9.46
CA SER A 98 -0.88 -2.53 9.02
C SER A 98 -1.71 -2.26 7.74
N ILE A 99 -1.82 -3.22 6.85
CA ILE A 99 -2.71 -3.10 5.68
C ILE A 99 -4.18 -3.10 6.13
N ALA A 100 -4.57 -3.96 7.11
CA ALA A 100 -5.92 -3.99 7.66
C ALA A 100 -6.36 -2.65 8.24
N THR A 101 -5.45 -1.92 8.94
CA THR A 101 -5.79 -0.60 9.52
C THR A 101 -6.21 0.40 8.45
N ILE A 102 -5.64 0.29 7.25
CA ILE A 102 -5.99 1.15 6.12
C ILE A 102 -7.26 0.67 5.42
N LEU A 103 -7.40 -0.63 5.17
CA LEU A 103 -8.60 -1.20 4.53
C LEU A 103 -9.88 -0.93 5.34
N ALA A 104 -9.81 -0.95 6.68
CA ALA A 104 -10.93 -0.65 7.55
C ALA A 104 -11.46 0.78 7.40
N MET A 105 -10.65 1.70 6.90
CA MET A 105 -11.07 3.06 6.57
C MET A 105 -11.84 3.14 5.25
N THR A 106 -11.82 2.09 4.41
CA THR A 106 -12.41 2.06 3.06
C THR A 106 -11.96 3.23 2.18
N PRO A 107 -10.66 3.38 1.96
CA PRO A 107 -10.13 4.51 1.20
C PRO A 107 -10.39 4.36 -0.32
N ASP A 108 -10.48 5.49 -1.03
CA ASP A 108 -10.59 5.51 -2.50
C ASP A 108 -9.22 5.28 -3.16
N ILE A 109 -8.13 5.57 -2.44
CA ILE A 109 -6.74 5.42 -2.91
C ILE A 109 -5.89 4.79 -1.80
N ILE A 110 -5.09 3.79 -2.14
CA ILE A 110 -4.06 3.26 -1.25
C ILE A 110 -2.68 3.60 -1.82
N LEU A 111 -1.85 4.22 -0.97
CA LEU A 111 -0.43 4.44 -1.20
C LEU A 111 0.35 3.41 -0.40
N MET A 112 1.28 2.71 -1.02
CA MET A 112 2.10 1.70 -0.37
C MET A 112 3.58 1.94 -0.66
N ASP A 113 4.37 1.92 0.40
CA ASP A 113 5.82 1.99 0.32
C ASP A 113 6.41 0.64 0.68
N GLU A 114 7.06 0.00 -0.30
CA GLU A 114 7.69 -1.32 -0.19
C GLU A 114 6.84 -2.37 0.55
N PRO A 115 5.62 -2.67 0.09
CA PRO A 115 4.69 -3.49 0.83
C PRO A 115 5.09 -4.96 0.95
N SER A 116 5.97 -5.47 0.08
CA SER A 116 6.45 -6.87 0.08
C SER A 116 7.68 -7.10 0.97
N ILE A 117 8.33 -6.04 1.45
CA ILE A 117 9.52 -6.17 2.33
C ILE A 117 9.17 -6.98 3.58
N ALA A 118 10.08 -7.87 3.96
CA ALA A 118 9.99 -8.75 5.14
C ALA A 118 8.81 -9.74 5.12
N LEU A 119 8.13 -9.92 3.99
CA LEU A 119 7.14 -10.98 3.81
C LEU A 119 7.80 -12.29 3.39
N ASP A 120 7.40 -13.38 4.01
CA ASP A 120 7.67 -14.70 3.49
C ASP A 120 6.87 -14.97 2.18
N PRO A 121 7.22 -16.00 1.40
CA PRO A 121 6.58 -16.25 0.11
C PRO A 121 5.05 -16.40 0.18
N ARG A 122 4.52 -16.98 1.28
CA ARG A 122 3.09 -17.18 1.48
C ARG A 122 2.38 -15.85 1.70
N ASN A 123 2.89 -15.02 2.61
CA ASN A 123 2.35 -13.68 2.89
C ASN A 123 2.49 -12.75 1.68
N ARG A 124 3.61 -12.82 0.95
CA ARG A 124 3.78 -12.10 -0.31
C ARG A 124 2.72 -12.50 -1.34
N ARG A 125 2.44 -13.78 -1.52
CA ARG A 125 1.39 -14.25 -2.42
C ARG A 125 -0.01 -13.78 -1.97
N SER A 126 -0.29 -13.82 -0.66
CA SER A 126 -1.54 -13.29 -0.11
C SER A 126 -1.68 -11.78 -0.39
N LEU A 127 -0.60 -11.01 -0.24
CA LEU A 127 -0.59 -9.58 -0.57
C LEU A 127 -0.93 -9.34 -2.05
N ILE A 128 -0.34 -10.10 -2.97
CA ILE A 128 -0.62 -9.99 -4.41
C ILE A 128 -2.11 -10.23 -4.70
N HIS A 129 -2.72 -11.26 -4.09
CA HIS A 129 -4.16 -11.51 -4.24
C HIS A 129 -4.99 -10.34 -3.73
N ILE A 130 -4.70 -9.83 -2.53
CA ILE A 130 -5.39 -8.67 -1.95
C ILE A 130 -5.28 -7.43 -2.87
N LEU A 131 -4.08 -7.19 -3.41
CA LEU A 131 -3.87 -6.06 -4.33
C LEU A 131 -4.64 -6.23 -5.64
N ASN A 132 -4.79 -7.44 -6.14
CA ASN A 132 -5.58 -7.72 -7.34
C ASN A 132 -7.09 -7.60 -7.10
N ASP A 133 -7.56 -7.97 -5.92
CA ASP A 133 -8.96 -7.87 -5.52
C ASP A 133 -9.36 -6.44 -5.11
N PHE A 134 -8.38 -5.54 -4.90
CA PHE A 134 -8.63 -4.15 -4.54
C PHE A 134 -9.09 -3.34 -5.76
N GLU A 135 -10.37 -2.97 -5.80
CA GLU A 135 -11.02 -2.35 -6.95
C GLU A 135 -10.68 -0.86 -7.15
N HIS A 136 -10.12 -0.19 -6.12
CA HIS A 136 -9.81 1.23 -6.19
C HIS A 136 -8.34 1.49 -6.61
N LEU A 137 -7.97 2.77 -6.70
CA LEU A 137 -6.63 3.16 -7.10
C LEU A 137 -5.58 2.74 -6.08
N LYS A 138 -4.57 2.01 -6.52
CA LYS A 138 -3.37 1.68 -5.76
C LYS A 138 -2.14 2.32 -6.41
N ILE A 139 -1.30 2.95 -5.60
CA ILE A 139 0.00 3.48 -6.00
C ILE A 139 1.05 2.82 -5.11
N ILE A 140 1.94 2.07 -5.71
CA ILE A 140 2.92 1.23 -5.02
C ILE A 140 4.32 1.69 -5.43
N ALA A 141 5.13 2.12 -4.45
CA ALA A 141 6.56 2.28 -4.63
C ALA A 141 7.23 0.98 -4.22
N SER A 142 7.96 0.32 -5.13
CA SER A 142 8.64 -0.95 -4.84
C SER A 142 9.73 -1.26 -5.85
N HIS A 143 10.71 -2.05 -5.41
CA HIS A 143 11.71 -2.71 -6.23
C HIS A 143 11.39 -4.20 -6.50
N ASP A 144 10.28 -4.72 -5.99
CA ASP A 144 9.76 -6.06 -6.29
C ASP A 144 9.02 -6.04 -7.64
N LEU A 145 9.80 -6.12 -8.72
CA LEU A 145 9.28 -5.98 -10.09
C LEU A 145 8.31 -7.11 -10.47
N ASP A 146 8.49 -8.32 -9.91
CA ASP A 146 7.54 -9.42 -10.11
C ASP A 146 6.17 -9.09 -9.52
N MET A 147 6.11 -8.55 -8.30
CA MET A 147 4.87 -8.13 -7.69
C MET A 147 4.22 -6.98 -8.48
N ILE A 148 5.00 -6.00 -8.93
CA ILE A 148 4.48 -4.89 -9.74
C ILE A 148 3.90 -5.40 -11.05
N LEU A 149 4.59 -6.32 -11.74
CA LEU A 149 4.12 -6.93 -12.99
C LEU A 149 2.80 -7.72 -12.79
N GLU A 150 2.63 -8.37 -11.63
CA GLU A 150 1.42 -9.13 -11.30
C GLU A 150 0.24 -8.25 -10.85
N THR A 151 0.48 -7.02 -10.34
CA THR A 151 -0.55 -6.22 -9.65
C THR A 151 -0.86 -4.88 -10.27
N CYS A 152 0.03 -4.36 -11.13
CA CYS A 152 -0.10 -3.02 -11.70
C CYS A 152 -0.24 -3.07 -13.22
N SER A 153 -1.11 -2.24 -13.78
CA SER A 153 -1.25 -2.06 -15.23
C SER A 153 -0.37 -0.95 -15.78
N ARG A 154 0.08 -0.01 -14.94
CA ARG A 154 0.90 1.14 -15.31
C ARG A 154 2.10 1.25 -14.39
N VAL A 155 3.25 1.57 -14.95
CA VAL A 155 4.51 1.78 -14.23
C VAL A 155 5.07 3.15 -14.57
N ILE A 156 5.59 3.81 -13.54
CA ILE A 156 6.41 5.03 -13.66
C ILE A 156 7.81 4.65 -13.19
N LEU A 157 8.76 4.58 -14.13
CA LEU A 157 10.15 4.33 -13.80
C LEU A 157 10.83 5.65 -13.41
N MET A 158 11.48 5.64 -12.25
CA MET A 158 12.20 6.80 -11.74
C MET A 158 13.67 6.47 -11.53
N SER A 159 14.54 7.40 -11.92
CA SER A 159 15.99 7.31 -11.71
C SER A 159 16.57 8.70 -11.46
N GLY A 160 17.49 8.83 -10.52
CA GLY A 160 18.10 10.12 -10.16
C GLY A 160 17.09 11.20 -9.73
N GLY A 161 15.93 10.83 -9.17
CA GLY A 161 14.88 11.75 -8.78
C GLY A 161 14.00 12.27 -9.92
N CYS A 162 14.18 11.76 -11.14
CA CYS A 162 13.40 12.13 -12.33
C CYS A 162 12.57 10.96 -12.85
N ILE A 163 11.46 11.26 -13.51
CA ILE A 163 10.70 10.27 -14.27
C ILE A 163 11.46 9.98 -15.57
N VAL A 164 11.80 8.71 -15.77
CA VAL A 164 12.45 8.21 -16.99
C VAL A 164 11.40 7.84 -18.03
N CYS A 165 10.41 7.05 -17.62
CA CYS A 165 9.28 6.70 -18.48
C CYS A 165 8.02 6.44 -17.65
N ASP A 166 6.88 6.46 -18.34
CA ASP A 166 5.56 6.27 -17.79
C ASP A 166 4.70 5.55 -18.85
N GLY A 167 4.19 4.37 -18.53
CA GLY A 167 3.46 3.58 -19.51
C GLY A 167 2.95 2.23 -18.99
N ASP A 168 2.63 1.33 -19.93
CA ASP A 168 2.17 -0.02 -19.63
C ASP A 168 3.22 -0.83 -18.85
N ALA A 169 2.78 -1.53 -17.81
CA ALA A 169 3.67 -2.28 -16.93
C ALA A 169 4.43 -3.39 -17.66
N LYS A 170 3.78 -4.10 -18.57
CA LYS A 170 4.43 -5.18 -19.32
C LYS A 170 5.46 -4.63 -20.30
N GLU A 171 5.13 -3.55 -21.02
CA GLU A 171 6.03 -2.93 -21.96
C GLU A 171 7.32 -2.44 -21.28
N ILE A 172 7.19 -1.75 -20.14
CA ILE A 172 8.33 -1.21 -19.39
C ILE A 172 9.14 -2.34 -18.74
N LEU A 173 8.48 -3.27 -18.02
CA LEU A 173 9.18 -4.28 -17.24
C LEU A 173 9.72 -5.47 -18.05
N THR A 174 9.41 -5.57 -19.33
CA THR A 174 10.05 -6.51 -20.28
C THR A 174 11.19 -5.90 -21.09
N ASN A 175 11.39 -4.59 -20.99
CA ASN A 175 12.47 -3.90 -21.70
C ASN A 175 13.77 -3.97 -20.88
N GLN A 176 14.56 -5.01 -21.11
CA GLN A 176 15.80 -5.29 -20.40
C GLN A 176 16.80 -4.12 -20.48
N GLU A 177 17.01 -3.55 -21.66
CA GLU A 177 17.98 -2.46 -21.89
C GLU A 177 17.59 -1.22 -21.05
N LEU A 178 16.30 -0.83 -21.07
CA LEU A 178 15.78 0.28 -20.28
C LEU A 178 15.98 0.05 -18.76
N LEU A 179 15.73 -1.17 -18.28
CA LEU A 179 15.88 -1.48 -16.86
C LEU A 179 17.35 -1.44 -16.43
N GLU A 180 18.26 -2.08 -17.19
CA GLU A 180 19.70 -2.13 -16.91
C GLU A 180 20.35 -0.74 -16.93
N GLU A 181 19.99 0.12 -17.87
CA GLU A 181 20.44 1.52 -17.93
C GLU A 181 20.04 2.33 -16.69
N ASN A 182 18.98 1.93 -16.01
CA ASN A 182 18.46 2.59 -14.80
C ASN A 182 18.75 1.82 -13.51
N GLY A 183 19.68 0.85 -13.56
CA GLY A 183 20.16 0.12 -12.38
C GLY A 183 19.18 -0.93 -11.86
N LEU A 184 18.26 -1.40 -12.69
CA LEU A 184 17.32 -2.48 -12.41
C LEU A 184 17.63 -3.71 -13.26
N GLU A 185 17.11 -4.86 -12.86
CA GLU A 185 17.14 -6.10 -13.61
C GLU A 185 15.74 -6.48 -14.09
N LEU A 186 15.65 -7.40 -15.06
CA LEU A 186 14.37 -8.00 -15.41
C LEU A 186 13.70 -8.66 -14.20
N PRO A 187 12.35 -8.62 -14.09
CA PRO A 187 11.62 -9.45 -13.15
C PRO A 187 12.10 -10.90 -13.17
N PHE A 188 12.24 -11.54 -12.01
CA PHE A 188 12.76 -12.93 -11.92
C PHE A 188 11.97 -13.90 -12.79
N CYS A 189 10.65 -13.75 -12.89
CA CYS A 189 9.80 -14.58 -13.73
C CYS A 189 10.12 -14.49 -15.24
N LEU A 190 10.85 -13.46 -15.68
CA LEU A 190 11.24 -13.23 -17.07
C LEU A 190 12.73 -13.56 -17.33
N GLN A 191 13.51 -13.79 -16.29
CA GLN A 191 14.92 -14.18 -16.44
C GLN A 191 15.04 -15.63 -16.92
N LYS A 192 16.03 -15.89 -17.78
CA LYS A 192 16.33 -17.26 -18.20
C LYS A 192 16.96 -18.02 -17.03
N PRO A 193 16.62 -19.30 -16.81
CA PRO A 193 17.31 -20.13 -15.82
C PRO A 193 18.83 -20.21 -16.13
N VAL A 194 19.63 -20.02 -15.09
CA VAL A 194 21.11 -20.02 -15.18
C VAL A 194 21.68 -21.44 -14.92
N TRP A 195 21.06 -22.49 -15.44
CA TRP A 195 21.58 -23.89 -15.43
C TRP A 195 21.50 -24.54 -16.78
#